data_0162dd01abb9b88fb5a4b06d48b0e3d2
#
_entry.id   0162dd01abb9b88fb5a4b06d48b0e3d2
#
_cell.length_a   1.000
_cell.length_b   1.000
_cell.length_c   1.000
_cell.angle_alpha   90.00
_cell.angle_beta   90.00
_cell.angle_gamma   90.00
#
_symmetry.space_group_name_H-M   'P 1'
#
loop_
_entity.id
_entity.type
_entity.pdbx_description
1 polymer ?
#
loop_
_entity_poly.entity_id
_entity_poly.type
_entity_poly.pdbx_seq_one_letter_code
_entity_poly.pdbx_strand_id
1 'polypeptide(L)'
;MSQFRFGETVTAVEAYEAGSVTVLDSGKRVLSDTVLYSAGCQGATDGLDLEKAGLHADDRGRIAVDEHSRTKVKHIYAASDVIGFPSLAATSMEQGRLAACHAFGLASEATHNLLPIGNHTIPEISFVGKTEQELTLASIPYEVGISRYRELARGQILGDQNGLLKLLVDPTTRRLLGVHVFGTGATEIVQIGQTVMGLGGTIEYLVNTVFNYPTLSEAYKVAALDALNKMRAMSRVMATRKAA
;
A
#
# COMPACT_ATOMS: atom_id res chain seq x y z
N MET A 1 -10.09 -17.34 -20.40
CA MET A 1 -8.67 -17.04 -20.00
C MET A 1 -8.48 -15.55 -20.07
N SER A 2 -8.02 -14.90 -18.97
CA SER A 2 -7.75 -13.47 -18.97
C SER A 2 -6.45 -13.17 -19.72
N GLN A 3 -6.45 -12.09 -20.51
CA GLN A 3 -5.25 -11.58 -21.20
C GLN A 3 -4.89 -10.21 -20.65
N PHE A 4 -3.60 -9.99 -20.38
CA PHE A 4 -3.06 -8.70 -19.97
C PHE A 4 -2.23 -8.10 -21.10
N ARG A 5 -2.39 -6.80 -21.32
CA ARG A 5 -1.60 -6.02 -22.29
C ARG A 5 -0.98 -4.85 -21.54
N PHE A 6 0.26 -5.02 -21.14
CA PHE A 6 1.03 -3.98 -20.46
C PHE A 6 1.76 -3.10 -21.47
N GLY A 7 2.00 -1.84 -21.10
CA GLY A 7 2.71 -0.88 -21.94
C GLY A 7 1.90 -0.37 -23.14
N GLU A 8 0.58 -0.52 -23.12
CA GLU A 8 -0.32 -0.04 -24.17
C GLU A 8 -1.20 1.10 -23.60
N THR A 9 -1.44 2.11 -24.42
CA THR A 9 -2.36 3.21 -24.10
C THR A 9 -3.61 3.09 -24.99
N VAL A 10 -4.78 3.26 -24.39
CA VAL A 10 -6.04 3.34 -25.14
C VAL A 10 -6.15 4.70 -25.79
N THR A 11 -6.24 4.75 -27.10
CA THR A 11 -6.36 6.00 -27.89
C THR A 11 -7.82 6.32 -28.27
N ALA A 12 -8.65 5.29 -28.45
CA ALA A 12 -10.05 5.44 -28.75
C ALA A 12 -10.88 4.23 -28.31
N VAL A 13 -12.15 4.45 -28.02
CA VAL A 13 -13.19 3.42 -27.87
C VAL A 13 -14.32 3.75 -28.82
N GLU A 14 -14.56 2.87 -29.77
CA GLU A 14 -15.63 2.97 -30.78
C GLU A 14 -16.77 2.05 -30.34
N ALA A 15 -17.95 2.59 -30.09
CA ALA A 15 -19.13 1.81 -29.72
C ALA A 15 -20.02 1.51 -30.94
N TYR A 16 -20.50 0.27 -31.01
CA TYR A 16 -21.39 -0.23 -32.06
C TYR A 16 -22.60 -0.95 -31.42
N GLU A 17 -23.66 -1.20 -32.17
CA GLU A 17 -24.81 -1.97 -31.64
C GLU A 17 -24.45 -3.36 -31.13
N ALA A 18 -23.47 -4.01 -31.76
CA ALA A 18 -23.05 -5.38 -31.47
C ALA A 18 -21.82 -5.46 -30.52
N GLY A 19 -21.40 -4.35 -29.92
CA GLY A 19 -20.23 -4.32 -29.04
C GLY A 19 -19.35 -3.10 -29.22
N SER A 20 -18.08 -3.21 -28.92
CA SER A 20 -17.13 -2.10 -28.98
C SER A 20 -15.75 -2.53 -29.50
N VAL A 21 -15.04 -1.57 -30.06
CA VAL A 21 -13.65 -1.71 -30.50
C VAL A 21 -12.79 -0.73 -29.74
N THR A 22 -11.87 -1.24 -28.92
CA THR A 22 -10.84 -0.44 -28.25
C THR A 22 -9.60 -0.38 -29.13
N VAL A 23 -9.13 0.81 -29.45
CA VAL A 23 -7.92 1.06 -30.25
C VAL A 23 -6.78 1.41 -29.30
N LEU A 24 -5.65 0.75 -29.49
CA LEU A 24 -4.43 0.95 -28.72
C LEU A 24 -3.42 1.78 -29.52
N ASP A 25 -2.50 2.45 -28.84
CA ASP A 25 -1.44 3.27 -29.46
C ASP A 25 -0.50 2.47 -30.38
N SER A 26 -0.35 1.18 -30.12
CA SER A 26 0.36 0.26 -31.03
C SER A 26 -0.40 -0.05 -32.32
N GLY A 27 -1.60 0.50 -32.53
CA GLY A 27 -2.48 0.20 -33.66
C GLY A 27 -3.30 -1.08 -33.51
N LYS A 28 -3.12 -1.84 -32.44
CA LYS A 28 -3.93 -3.05 -32.17
C LYS A 28 -5.35 -2.66 -31.84
N ARG A 29 -6.30 -3.53 -32.19
CA ARG A 29 -7.74 -3.36 -31.95
C ARG A 29 -8.24 -4.54 -31.11
N VAL A 30 -8.98 -4.25 -30.06
CA VAL A 30 -9.60 -5.25 -29.16
C VAL A 30 -11.11 -5.15 -29.31
N LEU A 31 -11.74 -6.23 -29.76
CA LEU A 31 -13.19 -6.35 -29.80
C LEU A 31 -13.70 -6.88 -28.47
N SER A 32 -14.81 -6.31 -27.99
CA SER A 32 -15.45 -6.73 -26.76
C SER A 32 -16.95 -6.37 -26.76
N ASP A 33 -17.75 -7.12 -26.02
CA ASP A 33 -19.17 -6.82 -25.83
C ASP A 33 -19.36 -5.59 -24.92
N THR A 34 -18.42 -5.43 -23.96
CA THR A 34 -18.46 -4.34 -22.97
C THR A 34 -17.06 -3.84 -22.67
N VAL A 35 -16.90 -2.53 -22.47
CA VAL A 35 -15.68 -1.90 -22.00
C VAL A 35 -15.90 -1.30 -20.62
N LEU A 36 -15.06 -1.70 -19.64
CA LEU A 36 -14.97 -1.05 -18.35
C LEU A 36 -13.78 -0.11 -18.33
N TYR A 37 -14.03 1.18 -18.19
CA TYR A 37 -12.99 2.18 -17.98
C TYR A 37 -12.74 2.39 -16.50
N SER A 38 -11.52 2.06 -16.05
CA SER A 38 -11.09 2.17 -14.65
C SER A 38 -9.65 2.67 -14.58
N ALA A 39 -9.41 3.88 -15.11
CA ALA A 39 -8.06 4.46 -15.27
C ALA A 39 -7.69 5.49 -14.18
N GLY A 40 -8.30 5.38 -13.00
CA GLY A 40 -8.05 6.27 -11.87
C GLY A 40 -8.98 7.48 -11.81
N CYS A 41 -8.66 8.39 -10.88
CA CYS A 41 -9.44 9.60 -10.63
C CYS A 41 -8.63 10.87 -10.94
N GLN A 42 -9.35 11.93 -11.25
CA GLN A 42 -8.83 13.29 -11.36
C GLN A 42 -9.47 14.16 -10.27
N GLY A 43 -8.81 15.24 -9.87
CA GLY A 43 -9.40 16.23 -8.97
C GLY A 43 -10.57 16.94 -9.65
N ALA A 44 -11.73 16.98 -9.00
CA ALA A 44 -12.93 17.65 -9.50
C ALA A 44 -12.89 19.15 -9.16
N THR A 45 -11.94 19.89 -9.71
CA THR A 45 -11.68 21.29 -9.37
C THR A 45 -12.19 22.30 -10.40
N ASP A 46 -12.63 21.87 -11.57
CA ASP A 46 -13.02 22.73 -12.68
C ASP A 46 -14.18 23.71 -12.32
N GLY A 47 -15.08 23.28 -11.46
CA GLY A 47 -16.21 24.11 -11.00
C GLY A 47 -15.94 24.97 -9.75
N LEU A 48 -14.72 25.00 -9.24
CA LEU A 48 -14.39 25.69 -7.98
C LEU A 48 -13.94 27.14 -8.16
N ASP A 49 -13.77 27.63 -9.40
CA ASP A 49 -13.27 28.97 -9.67
C ASP A 49 -11.98 29.30 -8.88
N LEU A 50 -11.03 28.36 -8.82
CA LEU A 50 -9.82 28.44 -8.00
C LEU A 50 -9.03 29.73 -8.21
N GLU A 51 -9.05 30.29 -9.41
CA GLU A 51 -8.35 31.52 -9.79
C GLU A 51 -8.89 32.74 -9.03
N LYS A 52 -10.20 32.77 -8.71
CA LYS A 52 -10.79 33.82 -7.88
C LYS A 52 -10.27 33.80 -6.45
N ALA A 53 -9.81 32.63 -5.98
CA ALA A 53 -9.14 32.48 -4.70
C ALA A 53 -7.61 32.60 -4.81
N GLY A 54 -7.06 32.89 -6.00
CA GLY A 54 -5.63 32.94 -6.25
C GLY A 54 -4.95 31.56 -6.29
N LEU A 55 -5.71 30.50 -6.51
CA LEU A 55 -5.23 29.11 -6.62
C LEU A 55 -5.30 28.63 -8.06
N HIS A 56 -4.57 27.55 -8.35
CA HIS A 56 -4.61 26.83 -9.62
C HIS A 56 -4.53 25.34 -9.35
N ALA A 57 -5.19 24.56 -10.15
CA ALA A 57 -4.98 23.12 -10.20
C ALA A 57 -3.93 22.77 -11.27
N ASP A 58 -3.30 21.59 -11.13
CA ASP A 58 -2.47 21.03 -12.19
C ASP A 58 -3.35 20.40 -13.31
N ASP A 59 -2.70 19.80 -14.31
CA ASP A 59 -3.34 19.12 -15.44
C ASP A 59 -4.19 17.91 -15.05
N ARG A 60 -4.11 17.44 -13.79
CA ARG A 60 -4.93 16.39 -13.19
C ARG A 60 -5.99 16.93 -12.21
N GLY A 61 -6.20 18.23 -12.17
CA GLY A 61 -7.16 18.87 -11.28
C GLY A 61 -6.70 18.89 -9.81
N ARG A 62 -5.38 18.77 -9.51
CA ARG A 62 -4.88 18.71 -8.15
C ARG A 62 -4.40 20.06 -7.66
N ILE A 63 -4.67 20.35 -6.39
CA ILE A 63 -4.25 21.57 -5.70
C ILE A 63 -2.98 21.30 -4.91
N ALA A 64 -1.93 22.09 -5.11
CA ALA A 64 -0.70 21.99 -4.35
C ALA A 64 -0.89 22.46 -2.90
N VAL A 65 -0.39 21.67 -1.95
CA VAL A 65 -0.42 21.94 -0.51
C VAL A 65 0.94 21.69 0.14
N ASP A 66 1.13 22.27 1.32
CA ASP A 66 2.27 21.99 2.20
C ASP A 66 2.02 20.75 3.07
N GLU A 67 2.95 20.42 3.97
CA GLU A 67 2.89 19.30 4.92
C GLU A 67 1.71 19.34 5.89
N HIS A 68 1.06 20.51 6.02
CA HIS A 68 -0.13 20.71 6.86
C HIS A 68 -1.43 20.71 6.03
N SER A 69 -1.39 20.25 4.77
CA SER A 69 -2.51 20.33 3.83
C SER A 69 -2.99 21.75 3.53
N ARG A 70 -2.16 22.77 3.76
CA ARG A 70 -2.47 24.18 3.53
C ARG A 70 -2.00 24.57 2.14
N THR A 71 -2.84 25.29 1.41
CA THR A 71 -2.48 25.86 0.09
C THR A 71 -1.57 27.09 0.24
N LYS A 72 -1.09 27.64 -0.86
CA LYS A 72 -0.39 28.92 -0.86
C LYS A 72 -1.21 30.08 -0.30
N VAL A 73 -2.53 29.94 -0.24
CA VAL A 73 -3.47 30.91 0.38
C VAL A 73 -3.71 30.46 1.82
N LYS A 74 -3.16 31.18 2.77
CA LYS A 74 -2.97 30.74 4.17
C LYS A 74 -4.23 30.26 4.92
N HIS A 75 -5.42 30.65 4.51
CA HIS A 75 -6.69 30.25 5.14
C HIS A 75 -7.43 29.19 4.34
N ILE A 76 -6.83 28.67 3.26
CA ILE A 76 -7.42 27.62 2.43
C ILE A 76 -6.60 26.35 2.56
N TYR A 77 -7.27 25.27 2.87
CA TYR A 77 -6.72 23.91 3.00
C TYR A 77 -7.37 23.00 1.96
N ALA A 78 -6.64 21.96 1.57
CA ALA A 78 -7.18 20.93 0.69
C ALA A 78 -6.71 19.55 1.19
N ALA A 79 -7.56 18.55 1.06
CA ALA A 79 -7.29 17.18 1.49
C ALA A 79 -7.93 16.18 0.52
N SER A 80 -7.51 14.91 0.57
CA SER A 80 -8.05 13.84 -0.25
C SER A 80 -7.61 13.89 -1.71
N ASP A 81 -8.45 13.39 -2.61
CA ASP A 81 -8.16 13.19 -4.04
C ASP A 81 -7.73 14.48 -4.75
N VAL A 82 -8.22 15.62 -4.28
CA VAL A 82 -7.87 16.92 -4.88
C VAL A 82 -6.41 17.34 -4.61
N ILE A 83 -5.68 16.66 -3.72
CA ILE A 83 -4.24 16.90 -3.51
C ILE A 83 -3.38 15.75 -4.04
N GLY A 84 -4.00 14.70 -4.58
CA GLY A 84 -3.32 13.54 -5.17
C GLY A 84 -3.11 12.39 -4.20
N PHE A 85 -2.09 11.59 -4.48
CA PHE A 85 -1.78 10.38 -3.69
C PHE A 85 -1.35 10.72 -2.25
N PRO A 86 -1.77 9.93 -1.24
CA PRO A 86 -2.64 8.77 -1.33
C PRO A 86 -4.12 9.13 -1.28
N SER A 87 -4.89 8.69 -2.29
CA SER A 87 -6.32 8.95 -2.44
C SER A 87 -7.15 7.83 -1.81
N LEU A 88 -7.11 7.74 -0.47
CA LEU A 88 -7.82 6.73 0.31
C LEU A 88 -8.71 7.41 1.36
N ALA A 89 -9.92 6.87 1.59
CA ALA A 89 -10.88 7.45 2.54
C ALA A 89 -10.30 7.66 3.94
N ALA A 90 -9.60 6.66 4.50
CA ALA A 90 -8.96 6.76 5.81
C ALA A 90 -7.88 7.86 5.85
N THR A 91 -7.06 7.95 4.81
CA THR A 91 -6.05 9.01 4.68
C THR A 91 -6.69 10.38 4.55
N SER A 92 -7.77 10.48 3.79
CA SER A 92 -8.52 11.73 3.60
C SER A 92 -9.10 12.25 4.91
N MET A 93 -9.66 11.35 5.73
CA MET A 93 -10.18 11.71 7.07
C MET A 93 -9.05 12.22 7.97
N GLU A 94 -7.90 11.57 7.96
CA GLU A 94 -6.76 11.99 8.77
C GLU A 94 -6.15 13.32 8.27
N GLN A 95 -6.01 13.50 6.96
CA GLN A 95 -5.59 14.78 6.37
C GLN A 95 -6.52 15.92 6.78
N GLY A 96 -7.85 15.70 6.70
CA GLY A 96 -8.84 16.70 7.12
C GLY A 96 -8.75 17.03 8.61
N ARG A 97 -8.56 16.02 9.48
CA ARG A 97 -8.35 16.22 10.93
C ARG A 97 -7.11 17.06 11.19
N LEU A 98 -5.98 16.73 10.57
CA LEU A 98 -4.72 17.45 10.75
C LEU A 98 -4.79 18.88 10.21
N ALA A 99 -5.41 19.07 9.05
CA ALA A 99 -5.65 20.39 8.47
C ALA A 99 -6.48 21.28 9.41
N ALA A 100 -7.55 20.72 9.98
CA ALA A 100 -8.36 21.44 10.98
C ALA A 100 -7.57 21.77 12.24
N CYS A 101 -6.81 20.83 12.79
CA CYS A 101 -5.95 21.08 13.95
C CYS A 101 -4.97 22.23 13.67
N HIS A 102 -4.29 22.18 12.51
CA HIS A 102 -3.36 23.22 12.12
C HIS A 102 -4.04 24.59 11.95
N ALA A 103 -5.22 24.63 11.32
CA ALA A 103 -5.98 25.87 11.08
C ALA A 103 -6.38 26.56 12.39
N PHE A 104 -6.64 25.79 13.44
CA PHE A 104 -7.05 26.31 14.76
C PHE A 104 -5.94 26.31 15.81
N GLY A 105 -4.68 26.08 15.41
CA GLY A 105 -3.54 26.13 16.32
C GLY A 105 -3.51 25.02 17.36
N LEU A 106 -4.17 23.89 17.09
CA LEU A 106 -4.17 22.73 17.98
C LEU A 106 -2.94 21.86 17.69
N ALA A 107 -2.28 21.39 18.75
CA ALA A 107 -1.18 20.45 18.62
C ALA A 107 -1.71 19.12 18.06
N SER A 108 -1.08 18.63 17.00
CA SER A 108 -1.40 17.33 16.41
C SER A 108 -0.14 16.70 15.86
N GLU A 109 0.04 15.42 16.14
CA GLU A 109 1.11 14.61 15.54
C GLU A 109 0.49 13.70 14.48
N ALA A 110 1.16 13.60 13.36
CA ALA A 110 0.77 12.72 12.28
C ALA A 110 1.80 11.61 12.11
N THR A 111 1.33 10.39 11.97
CA THR A 111 2.15 9.25 11.55
C THR A 111 2.24 9.21 10.02
N HIS A 112 2.76 10.28 9.41
CA HIS A 112 2.72 10.52 7.96
C HIS A 112 3.32 9.41 7.08
N ASN A 113 4.15 8.53 7.64
CA ASN A 113 4.92 7.57 6.85
C ASN A 113 4.42 6.11 6.92
N LEU A 114 3.34 5.84 7.66
CA LEU A 114 2.82 4.49 7.88
C LEU A 114 1.35 4.37 7.48
N LEU A 115 1.02 4.83 6.28
CA LEU A 115 -0.34 4.72 5.75
C LEU A 115 -0.57 3.30 5.21
N PRO A 116 -1.55 2.56 5.75
CA PRO A 116 -1.91 1.26 5.22
C PRO A 116 -2.70 1.47 3.93
N ILE A 117 -2.30 0.76 2.89
CA ILE A 117 -3.03 0.74 1.62
C ILE A 117 -3.79 -0.58 1.55
N GLY A 118 -5.10 -0.51 1.39
CA GLY A 118 -5.98 -1.67 1.27
C GLY A 118 -6.79 -1.62 -0.02
N ASN A 119 -6.74 -2.73 -0.77
CA ASN A 119 -7.58 -2.97 -1.94
C ASN A 119 -8.53 -4.11 -1.64
N HIS A 120 -9.83 -3.83 -1.66
CA HIS A 120 -10.90 -4.80 -1.42
C HIS A 120 -11.22 -5.61 -2.69
N THR A 121 -10.18 -6.14 -3.33
CA THR A 121 -10.28 -7.12 -4.41
C THR A 121 -10.67 -8.50 -3.83
N ILE A 122 -10.86 -9.50 -4.71
CA ILE A 122 -11.13 -10.88 -4.32
C ILE A 122 -10.02 -11.75 -4.92
N PRO A 123 -9.04 -12.17 -4.11
CA PRO A 123 -8.78 -11.87 -2.67
C PRO A 123 -8.33 -10.42 -2.42
N GLU A 124 -8.42 -9.98 -1.15
CA GLU A 124 -7.94 -8.67 -0.71
C GLU A 124 -6.41 -8.55 -0.80
N ILE A 125 -5.93 -7.32 -0.99
CA ILE A 125 -4.51 -6.98 -0.94
C ILE A 125 -4.35 -5.79 0.01
N SER A 126 -3.39 -5.87 0.93
CA SER A 126 -3.06 -4.74 1.79
C SER A 126 -1.58 -4.69 2.13
N PHE A 127 -1.05 -3.49 2.29
CA PHE A 127 0.34 -3.33 2.70
C PHE A 127 0.55 -2.01 3.45
N VAL A 128 1.64 -1.97 4.22
CA VAL A 128 2.14 -0.77 4.90
C VAL A 128 3.66 -0.77 4.88
N GLY A 129 4.25 0.41 4.82
CA GLY A 129 5.71 0.58 4.74
C GLY A 129 6.26 0.41 3.34
N LYS A 130 7.50 -0.05 3.24
CA LYS A 130 8.24 -0.14 1.97
C LYS A 130 7.98 -1.43 1.22
N THR A 131 8.10 -1.37 -0.09
CA THR A 131 8.13 -2.53 -0.99
C THR A 131 9.56 -3.03 -1.19
N GLU A 132 9.72 -4.28 -1.62
CA GLU A 132 11.02 -4.83 -2.03
C GLU A 132 11.67 -3.99 -3.13
N GLN A 133 10.86 -3.51 -4.07
CA GLN A 133 11.34 -2.68 -5.18
C GLN A 133 11.91 -1.35 -4.69
N GLU A 134 11.22 -0.65 -3.78
CA GLU A 134 11.71 0.60 -3.19
C GLU A 134 12.99 0.39 -2.39
N LEU A 135 13.06 -0.67 -1.59
CA LEU A 135 14.25 -1.00 -0.80
C LEU A 135 15.45 -1.32 -1.70
N THR A 136 15.21 -2.09 -2.75
CA THR A 136 16.26 -2.46 -3.73
C THR A 136 16.77 -1.22 -4.47
N LEU A 137 15.87 -0.36 -4.96
CA LEU A 137 16.25 0.89 -5.63
C LEU A 137 17.02 1.84 -4.68
N ALA A 138 16.65 1.88 -3.42
CA ALA A 138 17.32 2.68 -2.40
C ALA A 138 18.61 2.02 -1.86
N SER A 139 18.95 0.80 -2.31
CA SER A 139 20.09 0.01 -1.81
C SER A 139 20.02 -0.22 -0.28
N ILE A 140 18.83 -0.36 0.27
CA ILE A 140 18.58 -0.68 1.68
C ILE A 140 18.52 -2.19 1.83
N PRO A 141 19.41 -2.81 2.62
CA PRO A 141 19.37 -4.25 2.87
C PRO A 141 18.08 -4.67 3.60
N TYR A 142 17.50 -5.78 3.18
CA TYR A 142 16.33 -6.36 3.85
C TYR A 142 16.34 -7.89 3.77
N GLU A 143 15.69 -8.52 4.74
CA GLU A 143 15.39 -9.94 4.73
C GLU A 143 13.87 -10.13 4.61
N VAL A 144 13.48 -11.19 3.91
CA VAL A 144 12.07 -11.49 3.64
C VAL A 144 11.60 -12.66 4.48
N GLY A 145 10.56 -12.46 5.30
CA GLY A 145 9.84 -13.52 5.98
C GLY A 145 8.47 -13.76 5.36
N ILE A 146 8.10 -15.00 5.12
CA ILE A 146 6.84 -15.36 4.48
C ILE A 146 6.09 -16.41 5.33
N SER A 147 4.78 -16.19 5.46
CA SER A 147 3.82 -17.20 5.95
C SER A 147 2.71 -17.35 4.93
N ARG A 148 2.36 -18.58 4.57
CA ARG A 148 1.25 -18.86 3.66
C ARG A 148 0.04 -19.34 4.45
N TYR A 149 -1.15 -18.87 4.09
CA TYR A 149 -2.38 -19.21 4.79
C TYR A 149 -2.67 -20.72 4.76
N ARG A 150 -2.33 -21.42 3.68
CA ARG A 150 -2.44 -22.89 3.60
C ARG A 150 -1.62 -23.66 4.65
N GLU A 151 -0.64 -23.02 5.26
CA GLU A 151 0.22 -23.57 6.30
C GLU A 151 -0.33 -23.30 7.70
N LEU A 152 -1.35 -22.44 7.82
CA LEU A 152 -2.01 -22.06 9.08
C LEU A 152 -3.33 -22.82 9.24
N ALA A 153 -3.65 -23.22 10.47
CA ALA A 153 -4.93 -23.89 10.75
C ALA A 153 -6.15 -23.05 10.32
N ARG A 154 -6.13 -21.73 10.58
CA ARG A 154 -7.23 -20.86 10.17
C ARG A 154 -7.35 -20.74 8.66
N GLY A 155 -6.26 -20.66 7.94
CA GLY A 155 -6.25 -20.64 6.48
C GLY A 155 -6.86 -21.91 5.88
N GLN A 156 -6.53 -23.07 6.45
CA GLN A 156 -7.12 -24.36 6.05
C GLN A 156 -8.63 -24.42 6.35
N ILE A 157 -9.06 -23.94 7.52
CA ILE A 157 -10.49 -23.89 7.91
C ILE A 157 -11.27 -22.98 6.94
N LEU A 158 -10.70 -21.88 6.51
CA LEU A 158 -11.32 -20.95 5.56
C LEU A 158 -11.25 -21.41 4.11
N GLY A 159 -10.40 -22.39 3.81
CA GLY A 159 -10.13 -22.84 2.44
C GLY A 159 -9.28 -21.85 1.63
N ASP A 160 -8.62 -20.89 2.28
CA ASP A 160 -7.73 -19.93 1.60
C ASP A 160 -6.37 -20.56 1.33
N GLN A 161 -6.19 -21.08 0.12
CA GLN A 161 -4.98 -21.77 -0.31
C GLN A 161 -3.89 -20.80 -0.84
N ASN A 162 -4.28 -19.58 -1.20
CA ASN A 162 -3.43 -18.62 -1.92
C ASN A 162 -2.95 -17.47 -1.04
N GLY A 163 -3.60 -17.24 0.10
CA GLY A 163 -3.27 -16.14 1.00
C GLY A 163 -1.84 -16.24 1.55
N LEU A 164 -1.23 -15.09 1.78
CA LEU A 164 0.09 -14.98 2.38
C LEU A 164 0.27 -13.68 3.15
N LEU A 165 1.19 -13.71 4.11
CA LEU A 165 1.75 -12.53 4.76
C LEU A 165 3.26 -12.52 4.54
N LYS A 166 3.78 -11.36 4.12
CA LYS A 166 5.21 -11.11 3.90
C LYS A 166 5.68 -9.96 4.76
N LEU A 167 6.78 -10.15 5.46
CA LEU A 167 7.50 -9.15 6.22
C LEU A 167 8.80 -8.79 5.51
N LEU A 168 9.11 -7.50 5.44
CA LEU A 168 10.43 -6.99 5.07
C LEU A 168 11.10 -6.48 6.35
N VAL A 169 12.28 -6.98 6.65
CA VAL A 169 12.97 -6.77 7.93
C VAL A 169 14.37 -6.25 7.69
N ASP A 170 14.75 -5.19 8.38
CA ASP A 170 16.14 -4.72 8.40
C ASP A 170 17.03 -5.76 9.12
N PRO A 171 18.02 -6.35 8.46
CA PRO A 171 18.84 -7.42 9.06
C PRO A 171 19.72 -6.94 10.21
N THR A 172 19.97 -5.63 10.33
CA THR A 172 20.82 -5.04 11.37
C THR A 172 19.99 -4.60 12.57
N THR A 173 18.98 -3.77 12.35
CA THR A 173 18.16 -3.19 13.43
C THR A 173 17.00 -4.08 13.85
N ARG A 174 16.68 -5.12 13.07
CA ARG A 174 15.56 -6.05 13.26
C ARG A 174 14.19 -5.39 13.16
N ARG A 175 14.10 -4.12 12.76
CA ARG A 175 12.84 -3.40 12.57
C ARG A 175 12.11 -3.85 11.31
N LEU A 176 10.80 -3.77 11.34
CA LEU A 176 9.99 -3.98 10.15
C LEU A 176 10.14 -2.79 9.21
N LEU A 177 10.44 -3.05 7.95
CA LEU A 177 10.51 -2.08 6.86
C LEU A 177 9.22 -2.05 6.04
N GLY A 178 8.53 -3.17 5.96
CA GLY A 178 7.26 -3.30 5.25
C GLY A 178 6.52 -4.56 5.63
N VAL A 179 5.20 -4.50 5.50
CA VAL A 179 4.28 -5.62 5.72
C VAL A 179 3.32 -5.69 4.55
N HIS A 180 3.20 -6.85 3.93
CA HIS A 180 2.34 -7.08 2.78
C HIS A 180 1.48 -8.30 3.04
N VAL A 181 0.19 -8.17 2.81
CA VAL A 181 -0.80 -9.23 3.02
C VAL A 181 -1.65 -9.40 1.77
N PHE A 182 -1.83 -10.63 1.37
CA PHE A 182 -2.71 -11.03 0.28
C PHE A 182 -3.59 -12.17 0.75
N GLY A 183 -4.90 -12.10 0.51
CA GLY A 183 -5.84 -13.14 0.92
C GLY A 183 -6.95 -12.60 1.82
N THR A 184 -7.72 -13.55 2.36
CA THR A 184 -8.86 -13.24 3.24
C THR A 184 -8.44 -12.36 4.42
N GLY A 185 -9.14 -11.23 4.62
CA GLY A 185 -8.92 -10.32 5.75
C GLY A 185 -7.61 -9.56 5.70
N ALA A 186 -6.99 -9.41 4.53
CA ALA A 186 -5.69 -8.72 4.38
C ALA A 186 -5.74 -7.30 4.92
N THR A 187 -6.84 -6.58 4.70
CA THR A 187 -7.03 -5.19 5.15
C THR A 187 -7.15 -5.04 6.66
N GLU A 188 -7.62 -6.08 7.37
CA GLU A 188 -7.65 -6.12 8.82
C GLU A 188 -6.30 -6.56 9.40
N ILE A 189 -5.71 -7.61 8.83
CA ILE A 189 -4.48 -8.21 9.35
C ILE A 189 -3.30 -7.25 9.27
N VAL A 190 -3.20 -6.42 8.24
CA VAL A 190 -2.12 -5.45 8.05
C VAL A 190 -1.96 -4.48 9.23
N GLN A 191 -3.05 -4.19 9.96
CA GLN A 191 -3.07 -3.24 11.08
C GLN A 191 -2.13 -3.65 12.23
N ILE A 192 -1.95 -4.96 12.46
CA ILE A 192 -0.99 -5.46 13.46
C ILE A 192 0.42 -5.01 13.10
N GLY A 193 0.80 -5.20 11.84
CA GLY A 193 2.11 -4.78 11.34
C GLY A 193 2.29 -3.27 11.40
N GLN A 194 1.29 -2.50 11.01
CA GLN A 194 1.30 -1.05 11.12
C GLN A 194 1.54 -0.60 12.56
N THR A 195 0.84 -1.20 13.53
CA THR A 195 0.99 -0.88 14.95
C THR A 195 2.41 -1.17 15.44
N VAL A 196 2.95 -2.34 15.10
CA VAL A 196 4.33 -2.73 15.49
C VAL A 196 5.35 -1.76 14.86
N MET A 197 5.18 -1.40 13.59
CA MET A 197 6.04 -0.43 12.91
C MET A 197 5.94 0.96 13.54
N GLY A 198 4.72 1.42 13.84
CA GLY A 198 4.45 2.73 14.44
C GLY A 198 5.07 2.90 15.82
N LEU A 199 5.14 1.82 16.59
CA LEU A 199 5.79 1.77 17.90
C LEU A 199 7.32 1.52 17.82
N GLY A 200 7.89 1.42 16.61
CA GLY A 200 9.30 1.12 16.40
C GLY A 200 9.69 -0.30 16.81
N GLY A 201 8.71 -1.21 16.84
CA GLY A 201 8.91 -2.60 17.24
C GLY A 201 9.80 -3.38 16.28
N THR A 202 10.39 -4.46 16.80
CA THR A 202 11.27 -5.35 16.06
C THR A 202 10.61 -6.70 15.81
N ILE A 203 11.21 -7.50 14.94
CA ILE A 203 10.73 -8.84 14.62
C ILE A 203 10.64 -9.74 15.85
N GLU A 204 11.50 -9.53 16.86
CA GLU A 204 11.50 -10.29 18.12
C GLU A 204 10.18 -10.13 18.88
N TYR A 205 9.52 -8.96 18.79
CA TYR A 205 8.18 -8.78 19.36
C TYR A 205 7.20 -9.79 18.77
N LEU A 206 7.17 -9.92 17.45
CA LEU A 206 6.28 -10.86 16.76
C LEU A 206 6.60 -12.33 17.09
N VAL A 207 7.88 -12.67 17.22
CA VAL A 207 8.31 -14.03 17.63
C VAL A 207 7.88 -14.36 19.05
N ASN A 208 8.01 -13.40 19.97
CA ASN A 208 7.74 -13.62 21.41
C ASN A 208 6.26 -13.42 21.78
N THR A 209 5.46 -12.76 20.93
CA THR A 209 4.03 -12.56 21.17
C THR A 209 3.27 -13.87 21.04
N VAL A 210 2.28 -14.08 21.92
CA VAL A 210 1.32 -15.18 21.79
C VAL A 210 0.12 -14.66 21.02
N PHE A 211 -0.10 -15.23 19.83
CA PHE A 211 -1.29 -14.97 19.02
C PHE A 211 -2.39 -15.99 19.35
N ASN A 212 -3.66 -15.55 19.27
CA ASN A 212 -4.77 -16.46 19.41
C ASN A 212 -4.76 -17.53 18.30
N TYR A 213 -5.15 -18.74 18.67
CA TYR A 213 -5.20 -19.89 17.78
C TYR A 213 -6.62 -20.50 17.74
N PRO A 214 -7.18 -20.84 16.56
CA PRO A 214 -6.65 -20.62 15.22
C PRO A 214 -7.05 -19.23 14.68
N THR A 215 -6.09 -18.41 14.27
CA THR A 215 -6.32 -17.10 13.63
C THR A 215 -5.37 -16.90 12.45
N LEU A 216 -5.70 -15.97 11.54
CA LEU A 216 -4.77 -15.55 10.50
C LEU A 216 -3.64 -14.65 11.05
N SER A 217 -3.81 -14.08 12.22
CA SER A 217 -2.76 -13.29 12.89
C SER A 217 -1.51 -14.09 13.23
N GLU A 218 -1.61 -15.42 13.36
CA GLU A 218 -0.44 -16.30 13.50
C GLU A 218 0.55 -16.16 12.35
N ALA A 219 0.09 -15.72 11.17
CA ALA A 219 0.96 -15.46 10.02
C ALA A 219 2.14 -14.56 10.37
N TYR A 220 1.96 -13.60 11.29
CA TYR A 220 3.03 -12.73 11.75
C TYR A 220 4.15 -13.50 12.43
N LYS A 221 3.81 -14.42 13.35
CA LYS A 221 4.80 -15.23 14.05
C LYS A 221 5.56 -16.14 13.10
N VAL A 222 4.84 -16.79 12.18
CA VAL A 222 5.44 -17.72 11.21
C VAL A 222 6.37 -16.97 10.26
N ALA A 223 5.93 -15.84 9.70
CA ALA A 223 6.77 -15.02 8.83
C ALA A 223 7.98 -14.43 9.59
N ALA A 224 7.81 -14.03 10.84
CA ALA A 224 8.89 -13.54 11.67
C ALA A 224 9.94 -14.62 11.95
N LEU A 225 9.52 -15.85 12.24
CA LEU A 225 10.43 -16.99 12.44
C LEU A 225 11.15 -17.35 11.13
N ASP A 226 10.48 -17.29 9.98
CA ASP A 226 11.11 -17.54 8.67
C ASP A 226 12.23 -16.53 8.41
N ALA A 227 11.98 -15.22 8.55
CA ALA A 227 13.01 -14.20 8.39
C ALA A 227 14.16 -14.38 9.38
N LEU A 228 13.86 -14.63 10.65
CA LEU A 228 14.89 -14.81 11.69
C LEU A 228 15.79 -16.01 11.42
N ASN A 229 15.22 -17.12 10.93
CA ASN A 229 15.98 -18.31 10.59
C ASN A 229 16.91 -18.06 9.39
N LYS A 230 16.46 -17.33 8.37
CA LYS A 230 17.29 -16.91 7.23
C LYS A 230 18.46 -16.04 7.67
N MET A 231 18.21 -15.03 8.50
CA MET A 231 19.27 -14.16 9.05
C MET A 231 20.28 -14.92 9.89
N ARG A 232 19.86 -15.89 10.70
CA ARG A 232 20.75 -16.75 11.49
C ARG A 232 21.60 -17.64 10.59
N ALA A 233 21.03 -18.22 9.54
CA ALA A 233 21.78 -19.03 8.58
C ALA A 233 22.86 -18.21 7.86
N MET A 234 22.52 -17.01 7.40
CA MET A 234 23.48 -16.09 6.77
C MET A 234 24.63 -15.72 7.72
N SER A 235 24.34 -15.40 8.98
CA SER A 235 25.35 -15.06 9.98
C SER A 235 26.33 -16.22 10.22
N ARG A 236 25.85 -17.47 10.24
CA ARG A 236 26.71 -18.67 10.37
C ARG A 236 27.65 -18.81 9.18
N VAL A 237 27.16 -18.66 7.94
CA VAL A 237 27.98 -18.73 6.74
C VAL A 237 29.06 -17.66 6.73
N MET A 238 28.73 -16.43 7.13
CA MET A 238 29.71 -15.33 7.21
C MET A 238 30.77 -15.57 8.29
N ALA A 239 30.38 -16.13 9.42
CA ALA A 239 31.31 -16.47 10.48
C ALA A 239 32.34 -17.56 10.05
N THR A 240 31.87 -18.59 9.34
CA THR A 240 32.74 -19.66 8.81
C THR A 240 33.73 -19.12 7.76
N ARG A 241 33.32 -18.17 6.90
CA ARG A 241 34.21 -17.54 5.92
C ARG A 241 35.28 -16.63 6.52
N LYS A 242 35.03 -16.05 7.70
CA LYS A 242 36.03 -15.22 8.41
C LYS A 242 37.06 -16.07 9.19
N ALA A 243 36.73 -17.33 9.46
CA ALA A 243 37.57 -18.26 10.19
C ALA A 243 38.46 -19.16 9.26
N ALA A 244 38.21 -19.13 7.96
CA ALA A 244 38.97 -19.79 6.89
C ALA A 244 39.90 -18.78 6.19
#